data_269ac6e2aa3c62a1cea7dc3b00ac2853
#
_entry.id   269ac6e2aa3c62a1cea7dc3b00ac2853
#
_cell.length_a   1.000
_cell.length_b   1.000
_cell.length_c   1.000
_cell.angle_alpha   90.00
_cell.angle_beta   90.00
_cell.angle_gamma   90.00
#
_symmetry.space_group_name_H-M   'P 1'
#
loop_
_entity.id
_entity.type
_entity.pdbx_description
1 polymer ?
#
loop_
_entity_poly.entity_id
_entity_poly.type
_entity_poly.pdbx_seq_one_letter_code
_entity_poly.pdbx_strand_id
1 'polypeptide(L)'
;MSQETQREKIFNLPGVIVALVAVLLAIHALRDLLLSPETDARVFRAFAYVAGRMTFSFDPDAVANALSTLSSDGEASQLAIAQYLLGDGSLQWWTPVTYAFLHADWMHVGLNCLWLAVFGAPVALRFGPMRFLALFLWGSILGAFAHHLLHPTQFMPLVGASAGVSAAMAAACRFIFQPGGPLGGGSIVGYSPKLAMQVPAIGLMDSLRDRRVLQFIGVWFVINLAVGLFSGPLGVTSSAIAWEAHIGGFIAGFLCFGWFDPPYHNGQNTTGYELPPV
;
A
#
# COMPACT_ATOMS: atom_id res chain seq x y z
N MET A 1 5.83 7.10 48.70
CA MET A 1 6.20 6.55 47.40
C MET A 1 5.15 7.03 46.40
N SER A 2 5.49 8.06 45.62
CA SER A 2 4.61 8.62 44.59
C SER A 2 4.63 7.67 43.38
N GLN A 3 3.48 7.07 43.06
CA GLN A 3 3.30 6.40 41.78
C GLN A 3 3.34 7.50 40.69
N GLU A 4 4.41 7.57 39.96
CA GLU A 4 4.43 8.28 38.68
C GLU A 4 3.40 7.61 37.77
N THR A 5 2.26 8.26 37.58
CA THR A 5 1.31 7.90 36.52
C THR A 5 2.02 8.10 35.19
N GLN A 6 2.53 7.02 34.62
CA GLN A 6 2.99 7.03 33.23
C GLN A 6 1.79 7.46 32.38
N ARG A 7 1.85 8.68 31.86
CA ARG A 7 0.89 9.15 30.86
C ARG A 7 1.01 8.21 29.65
N GLU A 8 0.01 7.39 29.44
CA GLU A 8 -0.12 6.62 28.20
C GLU A 8 -0.15 7.60 27.02
N LYS A 9 0.77 7.42 26.09
CA LYS A 9 0.81 8.24 24.87
C LYS A 9 -0.43 7.89 24.06
N ILE A 10 -1.29 8.86 23.80
CA ILE A 10 -2.55 8.72 23.03
C ILE A 10 -2.30 8.14 21.61
N PHE A 11 -1.10 8.35 21.03
CA PHE A 11 -0.66 7.78 19.78
C PHE A 11 0.68 7.06 19.97
N ASN A 12 0.64 5.75 20.04
CA ASN A 12 1.85 4.92 20.16
C ASN A 12 2.21 4.29 18.80
N LEU A 13 2.23 5.12 17.74
CA LEU A 13 2.60 4.67 16.41
C LEU A 13 4.12 4.40 16.34
N PRO A 14 4.53 3.30 15.69
CA PRO A 14 5.94 3.03 15.42
C PRO A 14 6.61 4.19 14.67
N GLY A 15 7.85 4.52 15.03
CA GLY A 15 8.57 5.63 14.41
C GLY A 15 8.65 5.57 12.89
N VAL A 16 8.75 4.37 12.30
CA VAL A 16 8.75 4.17 10.85
C VAL A 16 7.41 4.56 10.19
N ILE A 17 6.29 4.33 10.87
CA ILE A 17 4.97 4.74 10.39
C ILE A 17 4.86 6.27 10.43
N VAL A 18 5.26 6.88 11.55
CA VAL A 18 5.27 8.35 11.69
C VAL A 18 6.17 8.98 10.61
N ALA A 19 7.36 8.44 10.39
CA ALA A 19 8.29 8.92 9.38
C ALA A 19 7.71 8.79 7.96
N LEU A 20 7.11 7.64 7.62
CA LEU A 20 6.52 7.43 6.31
C LEU A 20 5.32 8.36 6.07
N VAL A 21 4.42 8.51 7.05
CA VAL A 21 3.32 9.47 7.00
C VAL A 21 3.83 10.90 6.80
N ALA A 22 4.85 11.30 7.56
CA ALA A 22 5.45 12.63 7.43
C ALA A 22 6.04 12.86 6.03
N VAL A 23 6.72 11.85 5.46
CA VAL A 23 7.28 11.91 4.10
C VAL A 23 6.17 12.06 3.06
N LEU A 24 5.09 11.25 3.14
CA LEU A 24 3.98 11.32 2.19
C LEU A 24 3.30 12.70 2.23
N LEU A 25 3.00 13.20 3.43
CA LEU A 25 2.39 14.51 3.61
C LEU A 25 3.33 15.64 3.15
N ALA A 26 4.62 15.57 3.46
CA ALA A 26 5.59 16.57 3.06
C ALA A 26 5.78 16.63 1.54
N ILE A 27 5.86 15.49 0.86
CA ILE A 27 5.94 15.44 -0.61
C ILE A 27 4.67 16.04 -1.23
N HIS A 28 3.48 15.66 -0.73
CA HIS A 28 2.23 16.21 -1.25
C HIS A 28 2.11 17.71 -1.02
N ALA A 29 2.41 18.17 0.19
CA ALA A 29 2.39 19.61 0.53
C ALA A 29 3.39 20.42 -0.31
N LEU A 30 4.62 19.90 -0.50
CA LEU A 30 5.63 20.53 -1.34
C LEU A 30 5.10 20.72 -2.78
N ARG A 31 4.50 19.67 -3.34
CA ARG A 31 3.96 19.70 -4.70
C ARG A 31 2.77 20.64 -4.84
N ASP A 32 1.78 20.53 -3.96
CA ASP A 32 0.52 21.26 -4.05
C ASP A 32 0.65 22.73 -3.68
N LEU A 33 1.51 23.07 -2.71
CA LEU A 33 1.59 24.44 -2.16
C LEU A 33 2.75 25.27 -2.73
N LEU A 34 3.82 24.62 -3.24
CA LEU A 34 5.05 25.33 -3.60
C LEU A 34 5.44 25.20 -5.07
N LEU A 35 4.96 24.21 -5.80
CA LEU A 35 5.30 24.03 -7.21
C LEU A 35 4.31 24.75 -8.13
N SER A 36 4.80 25.29 -9.25
CA SER A 36 3.90 25.71 -10.32
C SER A 36 3.26 24.48 -11.00
N PRO A 37 2.08 24.63 -11.64
CA PRO A 37 1.42 23.52 -12.34
C PRO A 37 2.34 22.81 -13.35
N GLU A 38 3.19 23.55 -14.06
CA GLU A 38 4.10 23.00 -15.05
C GLU A 38 5.23 22.19 -14.38
N THR A 39 5.69 22.63 -13.21
CA THR A 39 6.73 21.93 -12.44
C THR A 39 6.15 20.67 -11.81
N ASP A 40 4.94 20.73 -11.26
CA ASP A 40 4.23 19.57 -10.73
C ASP A 40 3.96 18.52 -11.81
N ALA A 41 3.53 18.94 -13.00
CA ALA A 41 3.37 18.02 -14.14
C ALA A 41 4.68 17.31 -14.52
N ARG A 42 5.83 18.02 -14.43
CA ARG A 42 7.15 17.37 -14.63
C ARG A 42 7.49 16.36 -13.54
N VAL A 43 7.13 16.64 -12.29
CA VAL A 43 7.29 15.70 -11.17
C VAL A 43 6.44 14.44 -11.41
N PHE A 44 5.16 14.60 -11.78
CA PHE A 44 4.32 13.46 -12.15
C PHE A 44 4.93 12.64 -13.28
N ARG A 45 5.35 13.29 -14.37
CA ARG A 45 6.00 12.61 -15.48
C ARG A 45 7.26 11.85 -15.08
N ALA A 46 8.05 12.39 -14.15
CA ALA A 46 9.32 11.79 -13.74
C ALA A 46 9.17 10.64 -12.72
N PHE A 47 8.13 10.67 -11.87
CA PHE A 47 8.05 9.79 -10.71
C PHE A 47 6.77 8.94 -10.63
N ALA A 48 5.70 9.28 -11.36
CA ALA A 48 4.52 8.42 -11.47
C ALA A 48 4.81 7.21 -12.37
N TYR A 49 4.17 6.10 -12.06
CA TYR A 49 4.27 4.92 -12.91
C TYR A 49 3.29 5.07 -14.09
N VAL A 50 3.80 4.92 -15.31
CA VAL A 50 3.00 4.97 -16.55
C VAL A 50 3.22 3.67 -17.32
N ALA A 51 2.19 2.82 -17.39
CA ALA A 51 2.28 1.50 -18.01
C ALA A 51 2.68 1.58 -19.50
N GLY A 52 2.06 2.48 -20.26
CA GLY A 52 2.39 2.66 -21.69
C GLY A 52 3.84 3.07 -21.93
N ARG A 53 4.45 3.88 -21.04
CA ARG A 53 5.87 4.22 -21.16
C ARG A 53 6.79 3.03 -20.85
N MET A 54 6.41 2.20 -19.87
CA MET A 54 7.14 0.97 -19.59
C MET A 54 7.06 0.01 -20.79
N THR A 55 5.85 -0.20 -21.35
CA THR A 55 5.63 -1.04 -22.52
C THR A 55 6.41 -0.55 -23.72
N PHE A 56 6.51 0.76 -23.95
CA PHE A 56 7.25 1.31 -25.08
C PHE A 56 8.70 0.82 -25.15
N SER A 57 9.32 0.55 -24.01
CA SER A 57 10.70 0.03 -23.96
C SER A 57 10.83 -1.41 -24.47
N PHE A 58 9.74 -2.17 -24.55
CA PHE A 58 9.74 -3.58 -24.93
C PHE A 58 8.93 -3.83 -26.21
N ASP A 59 7.85 -3.05 -26.42
CA ASP A 59 6.93 -3.16 -27.54
C ASP A 59 6.47 -1.75 -27.99
N PRO A 60 7.31 -1.03 -28.76
CA PRO A 60 6.96 0.30 -29.29
C PRO A 60 5.73 0.27 -30.20
N ASP A 61 5.51 -0.83 -30.94
CA ASP A 61 4.43 -0.95 -31.90
C ASP A 61 3.06 -1.02 -31.18
N ALA A 62 2.97 -1.75 -30.07
CA ALA A 62 1.75 -1.77 -29.26
C ALA A 62 1.38 -0.37 -28.77
N VAL A 63 2.36 0.42 -28.37
CA VAL A 63 2.15 1.81 -27.93
C VAL A 63 1.77 2.72 -29.07
N ALA A 64 2.43 2.61 -30.23
CA ALA A 64 2.09 3.37 -31.43
C ALA A 64 0.66 3.09 -31.89
N ASN A 65 0.22 1.83 -31.85
CA ASN A 65 -1.16 1.45 -32.14
C ASN A 65 -2.15 2.07 -31.17
N ALA A 66 -1.86 2.05 -29.87
CA ALA A 66 -2.72 2.68 -28.85
C ALA A 66 -2.84 4.20 -29.06
N LEU A 67 -1.74 4.89 -29.37
CA LEU A 67 -1.75 6.31 -29.68
C LEU A 67 -2.53 6.63 -30.97
N SER A 68 -2.42 5.77 -32.01
CA SER A 68 -3.18 5.92 -33.23
C SER A 68 -4.68 5.77 -33.01
N THR A 69 -5.09 4.85 -32.13
CA THR A 69 -6.49 4.67 -31.71
C THR A 69 -7.02 5.94 -31.05
N LEU A 70 -6.30 6.51 -30.07
CA LEU A 70 -6.70 7.79 -29.44
C LEU A 70 -6.84 8.94 -30.46
N SER A 71 -5.99 8.94 -31.47
CA SER A 71 -6.07 9.93 -32.57
C SER A 71 -7.30 9.74 -33.45
N SER A 72 -7.63 8.49 -33.82
CA SER A 72 -8.78 8.18 -34.69
C SER A 72 -10.13 8.39 -33.99
N ASP A 73 -10.19 8.17 -32.69
CA ASP A 73 -11.41 8.32 -31.89
C ASP A 73 -11.71 9.80 -31.52
N GLY A 74 -10.84 10.72 -31.94
CA GLY A 74 -10.99 12.15 -31.70
C GLY A 74 -10.68 12.59 -30.27
N GLU A 75 -10.00 11.75 -29.47
CA GLU A 75 -9.65 12.01 -28.08
C GLU A 75 -8.37 12.86 -27.95
N ALA A 76 -8.35 14.04 -28.60
CA ALA A 76 -7.17 14.89 -28.71
C ALA A 76 -6.52 15.26 -27.36
N SER A 77 -7.32 15.45 -26.32
CA SER A 77 -6.82 15.74 -24.95
C SER A 77 -6.09 14.55 -24.34
N GLN A 78 -6.64 13.35 -24.49
CA GLN A 78 -5.99 12.13 -24.00
C GLN A 78 -4.72 11.81 -24.79
N LEU A 79 -4.74 12.02 -26.10
CA LEU A 79 -3.56 11.87 -26.95
C LEU A 79 -2.43 12.83 -26.52
N ALA A 80 -2.75 14.09 -26.27
CA ALA A 80 -1.76 15.08 -25.82
C ALA A 80 -1.14 14.70 -24.45
N ILE A 81 -1.96 14.22 -23.51
CA ILE A 81 -1.49 13.72 -22.22
C ILE A 81 -0.60 12.48 -22.41
N ALA A 82 -1.03 11.53 -23.24
CA ALA A 82 -0.28 10.31 -23.52
C ALA A 82 1.11 10.64 -24.13
N GLN A 83 1.16 11.54 -25.11
CA GLN A 83 2.42 11.99 -25.73
C GLN A 83 3.32 12.71 -24.73
N TYR A 84 2.75 13.57 -23.86
CA TYR A 84 3.50 14.25 -22.81
C TYR A 84 4.12 13.25 -21.82
N LEU A 85 3.35 12.26 -21.37
CA LEU A 85 3.78 11.26 -20.40
C LEU A 85 4.76 10.24 -21.01
N LEU A 86 4.61 9.89 -22.28
CA LEU A 86 5.57 9.07 -23.00
C LEU A 86 6.92 9.79 -23.12
N GLY A 87 6.92 11.06 -23.48
CA GLY A 87 8.12 11.86 -23.64
C GLY A 87 9.03 11.36 -24.76
N ASP A 88 10.29 11.11 -24.45
CA ASP A 88 11.28 10.51 -25.34
C ASP A 88 11.23 8.97 -25.35
N GLY A 89 10.29 8.36 -24.62
CA GLY A 89 10.16 6.91 -24.51
C GLY A 89 11.21 6.23 -23.64
N SER A 90 12.08 7.00 -22.95
CA SER A 90 13.12 6.42 -22.09
C SER A 90 12.52 5.66 -20.91
N LEU A 91 13.09 4.49 -20.63
CA LEU A 91 12.68 3.64 -19.50
C LEU A 91 12.98 4.33 -18.17
N GLN A 92 11.96 4.48 -17.33
CA GLN A 92 12.07 5.03 -15.98
C GLN A 92 11.88 3.91 -14.96
N TRP A 93 12.90 3.09 -14.77
CA TRP A 93 12.92 1.88 -13.94
C TRP A 93 12.64 2.12 -12.44
N TRP A 94 12.77 3.35 -11.97
CA TRP A 94 12.48 3.72 -10.58
C TRP A 94 10.99 3.92 -10.30
N THR A 95 10.18 4.16 -11.33
CA THR A 95 8.77 4.52 -11.19
C THR A 95 7.89 3.46 -10.54
N PRO A 96 8.16 2.13 -10.62
CA PRO A 96 7.44 1.12 -9.85
C PRO A 96 7.56 1.27 -8.32
N VAL A 97 8.50 2.10 -7.86
CA VAL A 97 8.70 2.43 -6.45
C VAL A 97 8.25 3.85 -6.14
N THR A 98 8.66 4.81 -6.96
CA THR A 98 8.47 6.24 -6.64
C THR A 98 7.02 6.70 -6.73
N TYR A 99 6.19 6.07 -7.53
CA TYR A 99 4.77 6.39 -7.65
C TYR A 99 4.03 6.29 -6.30
N ALA A 100 4.48 5.39 -5.41
CA ALA A 100 3.90 5.18 -4.08
C ALA A 100 4.03 6.41 -3.17
N PHE A 101 4.89 7.36 -3.50
CA PHE A 101 5.09 8.58 -2.73
C PHE A 101 4.33 9.80 -3.29
N LEU A 102 3.73 9.66 -4.48
CA LEU A 102 2.91 10.70 -5.09
C LEU A 102 1.42 10.46 -4.80
N HIS A 103 0.64 11.54 -4.69
CA HIS A 103 -0.82 11.45 -4.50
C HIS A 103 -1.52 12.50 -5.36
N ALA A 104 -2.73 12.20 -5.81
CA ALA A 104 -3.51 13.09 -6.67
C ALA A 104 -4.02 14.32 -5.91
N ASP A 105 -4.48 14.11 -4.68
CA ASP A 105 -5.11 15.14 -3.84
C ASP A 105 -4.96 14.84 -2.34
N TRP A 106 -5.40 15.79 -1.50
CA TRP A 106 -5.31 15.70 -0.04
C TRP A 106 -6.15 14.58 0.56
N MET A 107 -7.31 14.25 -0.04
CA MET A 107 -8.12 13.14 0.42
C MET A 107 -7.38 11.82 0.16
N HIS A 108 -6.78 11.67 -1.01
CA HIS A 108 -6.01 10.49 -1.39
C HIS A 108 -4.83 10.25 -0.44
N VAL A 109 -4.00 11.27 -0.18
CA VAL A 109 -2.88 11.11 0.78
C VAL A 109 -3.38 10.90 2.19
N GLY A 110 -4.44 11.57 2.62
CA GLY A 110 -5.03 11.44 3.94
C GLY A 110 -5.55 10.03 4.22
N LEU A 111 -6.28 9.44 3.28
CA LEU A 111 -6.77 8.06 3.38
C LEU A 111 -5.62 7.05 3.41
N ASN A 112 -4.59 7.23 2.57
CA ASN A 112 -3.40 6.37 2.61
C ASN A 112 -2.68 6.46 3.96
N CYS A 113 -2.51 7.66 4.52
CA CYS A 113 -1.91 7.86 5.84
C CYS A 113 -2.75 7.21 6.95
N LEU A 114 -4.08 7.33 6.90
CA LEU A 114 -4.99 6.68 7.84
C LEU A 114 -4.84 5.15 7.81
N TRP A 115 -4.94 4.55 6.63
CA TRP A 115 -4.82 3.10 6.48
C TRP A 115 -3.43 2.59 6.82
N LEU A 116 -2.38 3.38 6.52
CA LEU A 116 -1.02 3.09 6.93
C LEU A 116 -0.88 3.09 8.46
N ALA A 117 -1.52 4.03 9.17
CA ALA A 117 -1.54 4.06 10.62
C ALA A 117 -2.30 2.85 11.21
N VAL A 118 -3.44 2.47 10.62
CA VAL A 118 -4.28 1.36 11.12
C VAL A 118 -3.64 0.00 10.88
N PHE A 119 -3.18 -0.27 9.66
CA PHE A 119 -2.69 -1.60 9.26
C PHE A 119 -1.17 -1.70 9.20
N GLY A 120 -0.49 -0.61 8.89
CA GLY A 120 0.96 -0.57 8.88
C GLY A 120 1.56 -0.65 10.28
N ALA A 121 0.93 -0.02 11.29
CA ALA A 121 1.47 -0.01 12.64
C ALA A 121 1.58 -1.42 13.27
N PRO A 122 0.54 -2.28 13.24
CA PRO A 122 0.65 -3.66 13.70
C PRO A 122 1.79 -4.44 13.02
N VAL A 123 1.90 -4.30 11.69
CA VAL A 123 2.93 -4.99 10.91
C VAL A 123 4.33 -4.45 11.25
N ALA A 124 4.48 -3.13 11.38
CA ALA A 124 5.74 -2.52 11.77
C ALA A 124 6.18 -2.90 13.19
N LEU A 125 5.24 -3.05 14.12
CA LEU A 125 5.52 -3.58 15.49
C LEU A 125 5.98 -5.03 15.45
N ARG A 126 5.42 -5.84 14.55
CA ARG A 126 5.77 -7.25 14.38
C ARG A 126 7.10 -7.43 13.64
N PHE A 127 7.24 -6.81 12.48
CA PHE A 127 8.37 -7.05 11.56
C PHE A 127 9.61 -6.21 11.90
N GLY A 128 9.42 -5.10 12.59
CA GLY A 128 10.43 -4.05 12.74
C GLY A 128 10.48 -3.13 11.51
N PRO A 129 11.18 -1.99 11.62
CA PRO A 129 11.10 -0.92 10.63
C PRO A 129 11.58 -1.31 9.24
N MET A 130 12.71 -1.98 9.12
CA MET A 130 13.32 -2.29 7.82
C MET A 130 12.51 -3.33 7.03
N ARG A 131 12.03 -4.38 7.70
CA ARG A 131 11.21 -5.42 7.05
C ARG A 131 9.83 -4.89 6.67
N PHE A 132 9.27 -3.98 7.48
CA PHE A 132 8.05 -3.29 7.14
C PHE A 132 8.21 -2.44 5.88
N LEU A 133 9.27 -1.62 5.78
CA LEU A 133 9.56 -0.83 4.59
C LEU A 133 9.79 -1.73 3.36
N ALA A 134 10.51 -2.82 3.52
CA ALA A 134 10.72 -3.79 2.44
C ALA A 134 9.40 -4.40 1.96
N LEU A 135 8.48 -4.77 2.87
CA LEU A 135 7.13 -5.24 2.51
C LEU A 135 6.33 -4.15 1.78
N PHE A 136 6.36 -2.91 2.29
CA PHE A 136 5.66 -1.78 1.69
C PHE A 136 6.12 -1.54 0.24
N LEU A 137 7.44 -1.50 0.02
CA LEU A 137 8.02 -1.33 -1.31
C LEU A 137 7.74 -2.52 -2.22
N TRP A 138 7.83 -3.74 -1.69
CA TRP A 138 7.49 -4.97 -2.42
C TRP A 138 6.04 -4.96 -2.89
N GLY A 139 5.11 -4.60 -2.00
CA GLY A 139 3.69 -4.44 -2.33
C GLY A 139 3.45 -3.37 -3.38
N SER A 140 4.19 -2.26 -3.32
CA SER A 140 4.11 -1.19 -4.32
C SER A 140 4.58 -1.68 -5.70
N ILE A 141 5.72 -2.38 -5.78
CA ILE A 141 6.26 -2.94 -7.04
C ILE A 141 5.26 -3.93 -7.65
N LEU A 142 4.74 -4.88 -6.86
CA LEU A 142 3.80 -5.88 -7.37
C LEU A 142 2.42 -5.27 -7.70
N GLY A 143 2.03 -4.20 -7.02
CA GLY A 143 0.87 -3.41 -7.39
C GLY A 143 1.01 -2.74 -8.74
N ALA A 144 2.14 -2.08 -8.99
CA ALA A 144 2.45 -1.51 -10.31
C ALA A 144 2.49 -2.58 -11.41
N PHE A 145 3.05 -3.75 -11.09
CA PHE A 145 3.08 -4.88 -12.02
C PHE A 145 1.68 -5.44 -12.34
N ALA A 146 0.81 -5.58 -11.33
CA ALA A 146 -0.57 -6.02 -11.54
C ALA A 146 -1.36 -5.02 -12.42
N HIS A 147 -1.19 -3.72 -12.17
CA HIS A 147 -1.76 -2.68 -13.03
C HIS A 147 -1.23 -2.78 -14.46
N HIS A 148 0.08 -2.96 -14.63
CA HIS A 148 0.70 -3.11 -15.95
C HIS A 148 0.17 -4.31 -16.73
N LEU A 149 -0.03 -5.46 -16.09
CA LEU A 149 -0.54 -6.66 -16.75
C LEU A 149 -1.95 -6.47 -17.34
N LEU A 150 -2.79 -5.67 -16.68
CA LEU A 150 -4.16 -5.44 -17.13
C LEU A 150 -4.28 -4.23 -18.07
N HIS A 151 -3.34 -3.29 -17.99
CA HIS A 151 -3.38 -2.03 -18.75
C HIS A 151 -2.02 -1.67 -19.36
N PRO A 152 -1.40 -2.55 -20.18
CA PRO A 152 -0.02 -2.37 -20.60
C PRO A 152 0.23 -1.10 -21.45
N THR A 153 -0.77 -0.61 -22.17
CA THR A 153 -0.65 0.58 -23.03
C THR A 153 -1.34 1.82 -22.46
N GLN A 154 -1.76 1.78 -21.17
CA GLN A 154 -2.44 2.90 -20.55
C GLN A 154 -1.46 4.02 -20.19
N PHE A 155 -1.87 5.28 -20.45
CA PHE A 155 -1.08 6.47 -20.13
C PHE A 155 -1.61 7.23 -18.89
N MET A 156 -2.69 6.76 -18.23
CA MET A 156 -3.08 7.31 -16.94
C MET A 156 -1.97 7.03 -15.92
N PRO A 157 -1.41 8.06 -15.26
CA PRO A 157 -0.34 7.85 -14.30
C PRO A 157 -0.87 7.18 -13.03
N LEU A 158 -0.26 6.06 -12.65
CA LEU A 158 -0.48 5.41 -11.36
C LEU A 158 0.28 6.17 -10.28
N VAL A 159 -0.41 6.54 -9.20
CA VAL A 159 0.14 7.21 -8.01
C VAL A 159 -0.55 6.71 -6.74
N GLY A 160 0.13 6.80 -5.61
CA GLY A 160 -0.42 6.50 -4.28
C GLY A 160 0.26 5.36 -3.56
N ALA A 161 0.32 5.46 -2.23
CA ALA A 161 0.89 4.46 -1.32
C ALA A 161 0.02 3.20 -1.17
N SER A 162 -1.17 3.19 -1.76
CA SER A 162 -2.25 2.24 -1.48
C SER A 162 -1.91 0.77 -1.76
N ALA A 163 -1.08 0.47 -2.75
CA ALA A 163 -0.63 -0.90 -3.00
C ALA A 163 0.28 -1.42 -1.87
N GLY A 164 1.23 -0.59 -1.39
CA GLY A 164 2.05 -0.90 -0.22
C GLY A 164 1.22 -1.01 1.07
N VAL A 165 0.22 -0.15 1.23
CA VAL A 165 -0.76 -0.24 2.33
C VAL A 165 -1.58 -1.53 2.25
N SER A 166 -2.03 -1.92 1.06
CA SER A 166 -2.75 -3.18 0.83
C SER A 166 -1.89 -4.40 1.20
N ALA A 167 -0.58 -4.36 0.91
CA ALA A 167 0.36 -5.39 1.36
C ALA A 167 0.44 -5.46 2.89
N ALA A 168 0.47 -4.32 3.58
CA ALA A 168 0.44 -4.29 5.04
C ALA A 168 -0.90 -4.82 5.59
N MET A 169 -2.05 -4.48 4.97
CA MET A 169 -3.36 -5.02 5.34
C MET A 169 -3.39 -6.56 5.23
N ALA A 170 -2.90 -7.09 4.13
CA ALA A 170 -2.82 -8.53 3.88
C ALA A 170 -1.89 -9.23 4.90
N ALA A 171 -0.74 -8.64 5.20
CA ALA A 171 0.17 -9.16 6.22
C ALA A 171 -0.48 -9.14 7.62
N ALA A 172 -1.19 -8.08 7.97
CA ALA A 172 -1.89 -7.97 9.24
C ALA A 172 -2.92 -9.08 9.45
N CYS A 173 -3.68 -9.49 8.41
CA CYS A 173 -4.67 -10.56 8.48
C CYS A 173 -4.12 -11.87 9.04
N ARG A 174 -2.83 -12.12 8.83
CA ARG A 174 -2.18 -13.38 9.21
C ARG A 174 -2.02 -13.55 10.72
N PHE A 175 -2.18 -12.48 11.51
CA PHE A 175 -1.96 -12.54 12.96
C PHE A 175 -2.95 -11.74 13.81
N ILE A 176 -3.57 -10.67 13.27
CA ILE A 176 -4.41 -9.79 14.11
C ILE A 176 -5.65 -10.48 14.69
N PHE A 177 -6.17 -11.50 14.02
CA PHE A 177 -7.36 -12.26 14.45
C PHE A 177 -7.02 -13.49 15.31
N GLN A 178 -5.73 -13.81 15.49
CA GLN A 178 -5.32 -14.98 16.25
C GLN A 178 -5.55 -14.76 17.76
N PRO A 179 -5.79 -15.82 18.56
CA PRO A 179 -5.94 -15.72 20.00
C PRO A 179 -4.78 -14.95 20.63
N GLY A 180 -5.07 -13.96 21.49
CA GLY A 180 -4.06 -13.04 22.04
C GLY A 180 -3.60 -11.92 21.10
N GLY A 181 -3.97 -11.95 19.81
CA GLY A 181 -3.74 -10.86 18.87
C GLY A 181 -4.72 -9.70 19.10
N PRO A 182 -4.49 -8.54 18.44
CA PRO A 182 -5.25 -7.30 18.69
C PRO A 182 -6.76 -7.43 18.51
N LEU A 183 -7.22 -8.29 17.62
CA LEU A 183 -8.63 -8.53 17.30
C LEU A 183 -9.05 -9.99 17.56
N GLY A 184 -8.14 -10.79 18.14
CA GLY A 184 -8.36 -12.23 18.35
C GLY A 184 -9.17 -12.59 19.58
N GLY A 185 -9.36 -11.67 20.52
CA GLY A 185 -9.92 -11.95 21.84
C GLY A 185 -8.89 -12.63 22.78
N GLY A 186 -9.25 -12.76 24.06
CA GLY A 186 -8.34 -13.34 25.07
C GLY A 186 -7.26 -12.35 25.55
N SER A 187 -7.53 -11.06 25.49
CA SER A 187 -6.62 -10.02 25.96
C SER A 187 -6.29 -10.24 27.45
N ILE A 188 -5.05 -10.56 27.73
CA ILE A 188 -4.54 -10.65 29.11
C ILE A 188 -4.34 -9.21 29.58
N VAL A 189 -5.03 -8.81 30.64
CA VAL A 189 -4.86 -7.51 31.29
C VAL A 189 -3.37 -7.30 31.62
N GLY A 190 -2.79 -6.20 31.11
CA GLY A 190 -1.35 -5.89 31.29
C GLY A 190 -0.45 -6.28 30.12
N TYR A 191 -0.99 -6.78 29.02
CA TYR A 191 -0.20 -7.14 27.84
C TYR A 191 0.26 -5.88 27.07
N SER A 192 1.55 -5.79 26.80
CA SER A 192 2.12 -4.73 25.94
C SER A 192 1.55 -4.83 24.54
N PRO A 193 1.14 -3.71 23.86
CA PRO A 193 0.70 -3.74 22.47
C PRO A 193 1.67 -4.46 21.54
N LYS A 194 2.98 -4.36 21.78
CA LYS A 194 4.00 -5.06 21.02
C LYS A 194 3.90 -6.57 21.13
N LEU A 195 3.57 -7.10 22.33
CA LEU A 195 3.41 -8.53 22.55
C LEU A 195 2.18 -9.07 21.82
N ALA A 196 1.08 -8.33 21.79
CA ALA A 196 -0.11 -8.72 21.04
C ALA A 196 0.15 -8.88 19.52
N MET A 197 1.16 -8.21 18.98
CA MET A 197 1.58 -8.38 17.57
C MET A 197 2.51 -9.59 17.36
N GLN A 198 3.01 -10.20 18.43
CA GLN A 198 3.96 -11.32 18.40
C GLN A 198 3.28 -12.70 18.51
N VAL A 199 1.95 -12.77 18.44
CA VAL A 199 1.23 -14.05 18.44
C VAL A 199 1.61 -14.90 17.21
N PRO A 200 1.58 -16.24 17.27
CA PRO A 200 1.83 -17.08 16.12
C PRO A 200 0.96 -16.68 14.93
N ALA A 201 1.57 -16.47 13.77
CA ALA A 201 0.81 -16.21 12.56
C ALA A 201 0.18 -17.49 12.02
N ILE A 202 -1.05 -17.40 11.58
CA ILE A 202 -1.76 -18.52 10.94
C ILE A 202 -1.09 -18.88 9.59
N GLY A 203 -1.01 -20.16 9.25
CA GLY A 203 -0.49 -20.64 7.98
C GLY A 203 -1.26 -20.09 6.77
N LEU A 204 -0.65 -20.08 5.58
CA LEU A 204 -1.29 -19.53 4.38
C LEU A 204 -2.62 -20.25 4.06
N MET A 205 -2.59 -21.58 4.05
CA MET A 205 -3.80 -22.38 3.75
C MET A 205 -4.85 -22.30 4.85
N ASP A 206 -4.43 -22.18 6.10
CA ASP A 206 -5.33 -22.04 7.23
C ASP A 206 -5.96 -20.65 7.26
N SER A 207 -5.24 -19.61 6.81
CA SER A 207 -5.82 -18.27 6.62
C SER A 207 -7.01 -18.28 5.65
N LEU A 208 -6.94 -19.10 4.59
CA LEU A 208 -8.01 -19.26 3.62
C LEU A 208 -9.19 -20.13 4.13
N ARG A 209 -9.10 -20.66 5.35
CA ARG A 209 -10.17 -21.40 6.05
C ARG A 209 -10.69 -20.65 7.27
N ASP A 210 -9.94 -19.66 7.76
CA ASP A 210 -10.34 -18.85 8.90
C ASP A 210 -11.47 -17.88 8.48
N ARG A 211 -12.63 -18.00 9.14
CA ARG A 211 -13.82 -17.21 8.81
C ARG A 211 -13.60 -15.71 8.99
N ARG A 212 -12.81 -15.28 10.00
CA ARG A 212 -12.55 -13.86 10.27
C ARG A 212 -11.65 -13.26 9.20
N VAL A 213 -10.62 -14.01 8.79
CA VAL A 213 -9.73 -13.62 7.69
C VAL A 213 -10.50 -13.52 6.38
N LEU A 214 -11.33 -14.53 6.05
CA LEU A 214 -12.15 -14.51 4.83
C LEU A 214 -13.17 -13.37 4.82
N GLN A 215 -13.81 -13.09 5.95
CA GLN A 215 -14.72 -11.95 6.07
C GLN A 215 -13.98 -10.62 5.83
N PHE A 216 -12.81 -10.45 6.44
CA PHE A 216 -11.99 -9.26 6.24
C PHE A 216 -11.59 -9.10 4.77
N ILE A 217 -11.05 -10.15 4.15
CA ILE A 217 -10.65 -10.14 2.73
C ILE A 217 -11.87 -9.83 1.84
N GLY A 218 -13.01 -10.46 2.09
CA GLY A 218 -14.23 -10.26 1.31
C GLY A 218 -14.76 -8.83 1.39
N VAL A 219 -14.83 -8.25 2.59
CA VAL A 219 -15.25 -6.85 2.79
C VAL A 219 -14.27 -5.90 2.13
N TRP A 220 -12.97 -6.09 2.34
CA TRP A 220 -11.93 -5.27 1.70
C TRP A 220 -12.04 -5.34 0.17
N PHE A 221 -12.19 -6.54 -0.40
CA PHE A 221 -12.31 -6.73 -1.84
C PHE A 221 -13.54 -6.01 -2.42
N VAL A 222 -14.70 -6.16 -1.77
CA VAL A 222 -15.94 -5.48 -2.21
C VAL A 222 -15.79 -3.96 -2.15
N ILE A 223 -15.23 -3.42 -1.07
CA ILE A 223 -14.98 -1.97 -0.97
C ILE A 223 -14.00 -1.52 -2.05
N ASN A 224 -12.89 -2.25 -2.24
CA ASN A 224 -11.88 -1.93 -3.23
C ASN A 224 -12.48 -1.90 -4.66
N LEU A 225 -13.28 -2.91 -5.00
CA LEU A 225 -13.95 -3.00 -6.30
C LEU A 225 -15.00 -1.88 -6.46
N ALA A 226 -15.82 -1.64 -5.44
CA ALA A 226 -16.84 -0.60 -5.47
C ALA A 226 -16.21 0.79 -5.65
N VAL A 227 -15.16 1.09 -4.91
CA VAL A 227 -14.43 2.36 -5.03
C VAL A 227 -13.78 2.46 -6.42
N GLY A 228 -13.15 1.38 -6.91
CA GLY A 228 -12.54 1.36 -8.24
C GLY A 228 -13.54 1.61 -9.38
N LEU A 229 -14.72 1.00 -9.31
CA LEU A 229 -15.73 1.09 -10.37
C LEU A 229 -16.59 2.37 -10.28
N PHE A 230 -16.88 2.87 -9.08
CA PHE A 230 -17.88 3.91 -8.88
C PHE A 230 -17.30 5.28 -8.48
N SER A 231 -16.03 5.39 -8.08
CA SER A 231 -15.45 6.66 -7.63
C SER A 231 -15.46 7.74 -8.72
N GLY A 232 -15.15 7.40 -9.95
CA GLY A 232 -15.21 8.30 -11.10
C GLY A 232 -16.65 8.75 -11.41
N PRO A 233 -17.60 7.82 -11.66
CA PRO A 233 -19.01 8.16 -11.93
C PRO A 233 -19.70 8.92 -10.81
N LEU A 234 -19.29 8.73 -9.54
CA LEU A 234 -19.86 9.43 -8.38
C LEU A 234 -19.15 10.74 -8.05
N GLY A 235 -18.11 11.11 -8.81
CA GLY A 235 -17.34 12.34 -8.57
C GLY A 235 -16.57 12.35 -7.25
N VAL A 236 -16.31 11.16 -6.66
CA VAL A 236 -15.58 11.03 -5.40
C VAL A 236 -14.09 11.33 -5.58
N THR A 237 -13.55 11.03 -6.76
CA THR A 237 -12.18 11.36 -7.14
C THR A 237 -12.13 11.88 -8.56
N SER A 238 -11.19 12.78 -8.84
CA SER A 238 -10.92 13.30 -10.18
C SER A 238 -10.16 12.30 -11.08
N SER A 239 -9.64 11.22 -10.50
CA SER A 239 -8.87 10.18 -11.20
C SER A 239 -9.45 8.80 -10.95
N ALA A 240 -9.41 7.92 -11.96
CA ALA A 240 -9.77 6.51 -11.79
C ALA A 240 -8.82 5.85 -10.76
N ILE A 241 -9.40 5.14 -9.79
CA ILE A 241 -8.62 4.40 -8.81
C ILE A 241 -8.19 3.08 -9.43
N ALA A 242 -6.89 2.84 -9.47
CA ALA A 242 -6.29 1.60 -9.97
C ALA A 242 -6.47 0.47 -8.92
N TRP A 243 -7.70 -0.07 -8.82
CA TRP A 243 -8.07 -1.11 -7.86
C TRP A 243 -7.22 -2.40 -8.04
N GLU A 244 -6.80 -2.70 -9.27
CA GLU A 244 -5.92 -3.82 -9.60
C GLU A 244 -4.54 -3.70 -8.95
N ALA A 245 -4.02 -2.47 -8.80
CA ALA A 245 -2.78 -2.25 -8.08
C ALA A 245 -2.92 -2.57 -6.58
N HIS A 246 -4.09 -2.29 -6.00
CA HIS A 246 -4.39 -2.68 -4.62
C HIS A 246 -4.43 -4.20 -4.46
N ILE A 247 -5.05 -4.91 -5.41
CA ILE A 247 -5.09 -6.38 -5.41
C ILE A 247 -3.68 -6.95 -5.55
N GLY A 248 -2.87 -6.42 -6.46
CA GLY A 248 -1.47 -6.84 -6.62
C GLY A 248 -0.67 -6.67 -5.33
N GLY A 249 -0.80 -5.51 -4.67
CA GLY A 249 -0.20 -5.25 -3.37
C GLY A 249 -0.68 -6.19 -2.28
N PHE A 250 -2.00 -6.43 -2.19
CA PHE A 250 -2.59 -7.35 -1.23
C PHE A 250 -2.08 -8.79 -1.41
N ILE A 251 -2.08 -9.30 -2.62
CA ILE A 251 -1.56 -10.63 -2.95
C ILE A 251 -0.09 -10.73 -2.55
N ALA A 252 0.71 -9.70 -2.86
CA ALA A 252 2.12 -9.64 -2.47
C ALA A 252 2.31 -9.78 -0.95
N GLY A 253 1.56 -9.01 -0.15
CA GLY A 253 1.62 -9.07 1.30
C GLY A 253 1.13 -10.38 1.88
N PHE A 254 0.08 -10.95 1.31
CA PHE A 254 -0.54 -12.20 1.78
C PHE A 254 0.35 -13.42 1.52
N LEU A 255 0.90 -13.54 0.32
CA LEU A 255 1.73 -14.68 -0.09
C LEU A 255 3.15 -14.59 0.46
N CYS A 256 3.74 -13.41 0.43
CA CYS A 256 5.14 -13.21 0.80
C CYS A 256 5.34 -12.87 2.29
N PHE A 257 4.28 -12.91 3.10
CA PHE A 257 4.34 -12.63 4.54
C PHE A 257 5.54 -13.29 5.23
N GLY A 258 5.74 -14.60 4.98
CA GLY A 258 6.80 -15.36 5.62
C GLY A 258 8.23 -14.92 5.28
N TRP A 259 8.44 -14.17 4.20
CA TRP A 259 9.75 -13.61 3.86
C TRP A 259 10.13 -12.43 4.75
N PHE A 260 9.12 -11.74 5.25
CA PHE A 260 9.29 -10.53 6.07
C PHE A 260 9.07 -10.79 7.56
N ASP A 261 8.31 -11.84 7.91
CA ASP A 261 8.03 -12.18 9.30
C ASP A 261 9.32 -12.68 9.98
N PRO A 262 9.74 -12.07 11.11
CA PRO A 262 10.91 -12.56 11.83
C PRO A 262 10.64 -13.97 12.34
N PRO A 263 11.68 -14.85 12.37
CA PRO A 263 11.51 -16.17 12.92
C PRO A 263 11.01 -16.06 14.37
N TYR A 264 9.92 -16.79 14.65
CA TYR A 264 9.35 -16.85 16.00
C TYR A 264 10.32 -17.62 16.90
N HIS A 265 10.99 -16.95 17.83
CA HIS A 265 11.82 -17.59 18.83
C HIS A 265 10.88 -18.12 19.92
N ASN A 266 10.52 -19.43 19.81
CA ASN A 266 9.89 -20.15 20.91
C ASN A 266 10.88 -20.18 22.09
N GLY A 267 10.61 -19.37 23.11
CA GLY A 267 11.21 -19.55 24.42
C GLY A 267 12.56 -18.89 24.66
N GLN A 268 12.62 -17.58 24.66
CA GLN A 268 13.36 -16.90 25.74
C GLN A 268 12.42 -15.91 26.41
N ASN A 269 11.58 -16.43 27.27
CA ASN A 269 10.95 -15.67 28.32
C ASN A 269 12.04 -15.14 29.26
N THR A 270 12.55 -13.96 28.99
CA THR A 270 13.34 -13.22 29.98
C THR A 270 12.48 -12.67 31.11
N THR A 271 11.19 -13.03 31.17
CA THR A 271 10.22 -12.53 32.17
C THR A 271 9.43 -13.65 32.88
N GLY A 272 9.81 -14.95 32.76
CA GLY A 272 9.27 -16.01 33.61
C GLY A 272 7.77 -16.33 33.51
N TYR A 273 7.07 -15.90 32.45
CA TYR A 273 5.67 -16.27 32.22
C TYR A 273 5.59 -17.41 31.20
N GLU A 274 5.20 -18.59 31.66
CA GLU A 274 4.82 -19.71 30.78
C GLU A 274 3.47 -19.40 30.14
N LEU A 275 3.39 -19.49 28.81
CA LEU A 275 2.09 -19.47 28.12
C LEU A 275 1.37 -20.79 28.45
N PRO A 276 0.05 -20.77 28.73
CA PRO A 276 -0.70 -22.00 28.93
C PRO A 276 -0.63 -22.87 27.66
N PRO A 277 -0.55 -24.21 27.81
CA PRO A 277 -0.56 -25.12 26.69
C PRO A 277 -1.86 -24.95 25.88
N VAL A 278 -1.73 -24.98 24.56
CA VAL A 278 -2.81 -24.91 23.57
C VAL A 278 -3.66 -26.17 23.63
#